data_d1654c4ce6183bdebf2f6f8e187a8d04
#
_entry.id   d1654c4ce6183bdebf2f6f8e187a8d04
#
_cell.length_a   1.000
_cell.length_b   1.000
_cell.length_c   1.000
_cell.angle_alpha   90.00
_cell.angle_beta   90.00
_cell.angle_gamma   90.00
#
_symmetry.space_group_name_H-M   'P 1'
#
loop_
_entity.id
_entity.type
_entity.pdbx_description
1 polymer ?
#
loop_
_entity_poly.entity_id
_entity_poly.type
_entity_poly.pdbx_seq_one_letter_code
_entity_poly.pdbx_strand_id
1 'polypeptide(L)'
;GGKTQDQSVTQQVTLNQVENSQTQPTTIERKIVRNADLQLEADSPEQSQQKITAIAESKGGFVVESQQSSSDLRATTRDIVTLTVRIPSAKFNETLDEIRKTANRVIVETVKSDDVTEEFIDIEAQLKAKKALEAQFLEIMKRANTVEDALNVQRQLAEVRGEIEKIEGRKRFLENQASFSTIKIRLQTPAAFSANSSGFFYRLGQSIGNGFDFALNFILALVTFLISILPFVLFIALPIYLVVRYFWKKQYRQKSAIEIAQAELKSK
;
A
#
# COMPACT_ATOMS: atom_id res chain seq x y z
N GLY A 1 -77.55 -23.87 -73.52
CA GLY A 1 -76.65 -22.86 -73.04
C GLY A 1 -76.51 -22.90 -71.53
N GLY A 2 -75.51 -23.58 -71.00
CA GLY A 2 -75.21 -23.65 -69.61
C GLY A 2 -73.93 -22.84 -69.36
N LYS A 3 -74.02 -21.83 -68.54
CA LYS A 3 -72.87 -21.03 -68.06
C LYS A 3 -72.36 -21.72 -66.79
N THR A 4 -71.21 -22.29 -66.87
CA THR A 4 -70.38 -22.68 -65.66
C THR A 4 -69.74 -21.40 -65.09
N GLN A 5 -70.11 -21.09 -63.87
CA GLN A 5 -69.43 -20.11 -63.07
C GLN A 5 -68.26 -20.79 -62.31
N ASP A 6 -67.08 -20.31 -62.68
CA ASP A 6 -65.82 -20.65 -62.05
C ASP A 6 -65.68 -19.78 -60.79
N GLN A 7 -65.84 -20.35 -59.57
CA GLN A 7 -65.64 -19.68 -58.33
C GLN A 7 -64.16 -19.89 -57.92
N SER A 8 -63.32 -18.92 -58.24
CA SER A 8 -61.97 -18.79 -57.68
C SER A 8 -62.05 -18.37 -56.21
N VAL A 9 -61.89 -19.36 -55.28
CA VAL A 9 -61.72 -19.09 -53.85
C VAL A 9 -60.30 -18.51 -53.64
N THR A 10 -60.23 -17.21 -53.59
CA THR A 10 -59.01 -16.50 -53.18
C THR A 10 -58.92 -16.62 -51.65
N GLN A 11 -58.09 -17.55 -51.12
CA GLN A 11 -57.67 -17.52 -49.74
C GLN A 11 -56.77 -16.30 -49.48
N GLN A 12 -57.33 -15.24 -48.96
CA GLN A 12 -56.58 -14.14 -48.35
C GLN A 12 -55.97 -14.72 -47.07
N VAL A 13 -54.72 -15.14 -47.10
CA VAL A 13 -53.91 -15.38 -45.94
C VAL A 13 -53.66 -14.01 -45.26
N THR A 14 -54.37 -13.78 -44.19
CA THR A 14 -54.24 -12.57 -43.40
C THR A 14 -52.83 -12.54 -42.78
N LEU A 15 -51.97 -11.68 -43.28
CA LEU A 15 -50.59 -11.46 -42.80
C LEU A 15 -50.50 -10.90 -41.37
N ASN A 16 -51.63 -10.77 -40.68
CA ASN A 16 -51.70 -10.18 -39.35
C ASN A 16 -51.46 -11.17 -38.18
N GLN A 17 -51.09 -12.43 -38.45
CA GLN A 17 -50.84 -13.44 -37.41
C GLN A 17 -49.36 -13.74 -37.16
N VAL A 18 -48.43 -13.08 -37.88
CA VAL A 18 -47.00 -13.34 -37.70
C VAL A 18 -46.34 -12.24 -36.82
N GLU A 19 -47.05 -11.17 -36.49
CA GLU A 19 -46.44 -10.01 -35.81
C GLU A 19 -46.55 -10.01 -34.29
N ASN A 20 -47.01 -11.07 -33.65
CA ASN A 20 -47.14 -11.09 -32.17
C ASN A 20 -46.39 -12.22 -31.48
N SER A 21 -45.37 -12.80 -32.11
CA SER A 21 -44.31 -13.50 -31.36
C SER A 21 -43.28 -12.48 -30.95
N GLN A 22 -43.67 -11.56 -30.04
CA GLN A 22 -42.69 -10.86 -29.24
C GLN A 22 -41.91 -11.94 -28.50
N THR A 23 -40.76 -12.34 -29.08
CA THR A 23 -39.69 -12.97 -28.34
C THR A 23 -39.31 -11.96 -27.28
N GLN A 24 -39.90 -12.10 -26.08
CA GLN A 24 -39.40 -11.34 -24.92
C GLN A 24 -37.90 -11.63 -24.90
N PRO A 25 -37.02 -10.61 -24.96
CA PRO A 25 -35.62 -10.84 -24.78
C PRO A 25 -35.51 -11.47 -23.39
N THR A 26 -35.10 -12.72 -23.32
CA THR A 26 -34.72 -13.36 -22.06
C THR A 26 -33.63 -12.43 -21.52
N THR A 27 -33.98 -11.63 -20.52
CA THR A 27 -33.07 -10.74 -19.86
C THR A 27 -32.07 -11.64 -19.13
N ILE A 28 -30.98 -11.99 -19.81
CA ILE A 28 -29.88 -12.73 -19.20
C ILE A 28 -29.37 -11.85 -18.07
N GLU A 29 -29.56 -12.29 -16.85
CA GLU A 29 -29.02 -11.60 -15.67
C GLU A 29 -27.50 -11.57 -15.76
N ARG A 30 -26.95 -10.41 -16.03
CA ARG A 30 -25.51 -10.23 -16.20
C ARG A 30 -24.79 -10.49 -14.86
N LYS A 31 -23.76 -11.29 -14.92
CA LYS A 31 -22.85 -11.57 -13.80
C LYS A 31 -21.63 -10.68 -13.93
N ILE A 32 -21.64 -9.52 -13.26
CA ILE A 32 -20.57 -8.53 -13.33
C ILE A 32 -19.80 -8.53 -12.02
N VAL A 33 -18.51 -8.82 -12.10
CA VAL A 33 -17.56 -8.70 -10.98
C VAL A 33 -17.03 -7.29 -10.97
N ARG A 34 -17.18 -6.56 -9.85
CA ARG A 34 -16.67 -5.19 -9.70
C ARG A 34 -15.62 -5.14 -8.60
N ASN A 35 -14.50 -4.51 -8.91
CA ASN A 35 -13.43 -4.26 -7.96
C ASN A 35 -13.05 -2.78 -8.02
N ALA A 36 -12.77 -2.18 -6.85
CA ALA A 36 -12.25 -0.83 -6.77
C ALA A 36 -11.01 -0.80 -5.90
N ASP A 37 -10.01 -0.02 -6.33
CA ASP A 37 -8.82 0.31 -5.58
C ASP A 37 -8.81 1.83 -5.34
N LEU A 38 -8.83 2.23 -4.07
CA LEU A 38 -8.88 3.61 -3.63
C LEU A 38 -7.65 3.98 -2.81
N GLN A 39 -7.03 5.09 -3.15
CA GLN A 39 -6.04 5.74 -2.30
C GLN A 39 -6.61 7.08 -1.84
N LEU A 40 -6.79 7.21 -0.54
CA LEU A 40 -7.47 8.33 0.09
C LEU A 40 -6.51 9.03 1.06
N GLU A 41 -6.66 10.35 1.14
CA GLU A 41 -5.97 11.18 2.10
C GLU A 41 -6.96 11.65 3.16
N ALA A 42 -6.66 11.38 4.42
CA ALA A 42 -7.51 11.72 5.56
C ALA A 42 -6.66 12.21 6.74
N ASP A 43 -7.12 13.23 7.46
CA ASP A 43 -6.40 13.78 8.62
C ASP A 43 -6.26 12.74 9.75
N SER A 44 -7.26 11.88 9.90
CA SER A 44 -7.23 10.75 10.82
C SER A 44 -7.65 9.46 10.10
N PRO A 45 -6.68 8.67 9.60
CA PRO A 45 -6.95 7.40 8.94
C PRO A 45 -7.76 6.41 9.79
N GLU A 46 -7.54 6.40 11.12
CA GLU A 46 -8.29 5.56 12.06
C GLU A 46 -9.77 5.90 12.13
N GLN A 47 -10.10 7.21 12.25
CA GLN A 47 -11.50 7.63 12.27
C GLN A 47 -12.18 7.36 10.93
N SER A 48 -11.48 7.57 9.82
CA SER A 48 -11.97 7.24 8.48
C SER A 48 -12.18 5.74 8.32
N GLN A 49 -11.30 4.91 8.85
CA GLN A 49 -11.46 3.45 8.90
C GLN A 49 -12.76 3.05 9.62
N GLN A 50 -13.00 3.61 10.81
CA GLN A 50 -14.22 3.30 11.58
C GLN A 50 -15.48 3.69 10.81
N LYS A 51 -15.48 4.88 10.18
CA LYS A 51 -16.61 5.34 9.34
C LYS A 51 -16.83 4.42 8.15
N ILE A 52 -15.76 4.02 7.45
CA ILE A 52 -15.83 3.12 6.29
C ILE A 52 -16.36 1.75 6.71
N THR A 53 -15.92 1.22 7.87
CA THR A 53 -16.43 -0.03 8.42
C THR A 53 -17.94 0.08 8.69
N ALA A 54 -18.38 1.12 9.36
CA ALA A 54 -19.81 1.36 9.63
C ALA A 54 -20.64 1.51 8.33
N ILE A 55 -20.12 2.21 7.32
CA ILE A 55 -20.74 2.32 6.00
C ILE A 55 -20.88 0.92 5.37
N ALA A 56 -19.80 0.14 5.34
CA ALA A 56 -19.81 -1.20 4.76
C ALA A 56 -20.86 -2.10 5.43
N GLU A 57 -20.89 -2.14 6.76
CA GLU A 57 -21.84 -2.92 7.54
C GLU A 57 -23.29 -2.47 7.34
N SER A 58 -23.54 -1.15 7.29
CA SER A 58 -24.88 -0.58 7.05
C SER A 58 -25.46 -0.96 5.69
N LYS A 59 -24.60 -1.21 4.70
CA LYS A 59 -24.98 -1.65 3.35
C LYS A 59 -25.08 -3.18 3.22
N GLY A 60 -24.87 -3.93 4.31
CA GLY A 60 -24.87 -5.41 4.31
C GLY A 60 -23.56 -6.01 3.81
N GLY A 61 -22.50 -5.25 3.81
CA GLY A 61 -21.14 -5.69 3.53
C GLY A 61 -20.38 -6.05 4.80
N PHE A 62 -19.11 -6.37 4.65
CA PHE A 62 -18.21 -6.71 5.76
C PHE A 62 -16.75 -6.39 5.43
N VAL A 63 -15.95 -6.21 6.47
CA VAL A 63 -14.51 -6.04 6.36
C VAL A 63 -13.83 -7.41 6.31
N VAL A 64 -13.01 -7.63 5.29
CA VAL A 64 -12.23 -8.89 5.13
C VAL A 64 -10.90 -8.77 5.81
N GLU A 65 -10.26 -7.62 5.66
CA GLU A 65 -8.93 -7.36 6.17
C GLU A 65 -8.81 -5.90 6.59
N SER A 66 -8.13 -5.66 7.68
CA SER A 66 -7.76 -4.32 8.13
C SER A 66 -6.36 -4.37 8.71
N GLN A 67 -5.47 -3.59 8.14
CA GLN A 67 -4.09 -3.47 8.57
C GLN A 67 -3.78 -1.99 8.84
N GLN A 68 -3.27 -1.70 10.02
CA GLN A 68 -2.81 -0.39 10.42
C GLN A 68 -1.30 -0.40 10.62
N SER A 69 -0.63 0.58 10.06
CA SER A 69 0.79 0.86 10.27
C SER A 69 0.94 2.29 10.76
N SER A 70 1.33 2.46 12.01
CA SER A 70 1.68 3.75 12.59
C SER A 70 3.17 3.96 12.49
N SER A 71 3.56 5.18 12.18
CA SER A 71 4.96 5.58 12.27
C SER A 71 5.29 6.13 13.65
N ASP A 72 6.55 6.01 14.04
CA ASP A 72 7.07 6.59 15.28
C ASP A 72 6.84 8.12 15.28
N LEU A 73 6.48 8.69 16.43
CA LEU A 73 6.21 10.13 16.63
C LEU A 73 7.34 11.07 16.14
N ARG A 74 8.53 10.52 15.88
CA ARG A 74 9.71 11.24 15.38
C ARG A 74 9.97 11.05 13.90
N ALA A 75 9.26 10.15 13.23
CA ALA A 75 9.45 9.87 11.81
C ALA A 75 8.50 10.75 10.98
N THR A 76 8.99 11.27 9.89
CA THR A 76 8.21 11.97 8.85
C THR A 76 7.30 11.00 8.08
N THR A 77 7.06 9.81 8.64
CA THR A 77 6.34 8.71 8.02
C THR A 77 4.85 8.89 8.28
N ARG A 78 4.04 8.61 7.29
CA ARG A 78 2.58 8.76 7.32
C ARG A 78 1.94 7.56 8.01
N ASP A 79 0.93 7.80 8.81
CA ASP A 79 0.05 6.73 9.26
C ASP A 79 -0.72 6.19 8.06
N ILE A 80 -0.66 4.88 7.89
CA ILE A 80 -1.28 4.18 6.77
C ILE A 80 -2.23 3.13 7.34
N VAL A 81 -3.46 3.17 6.86
CA VAL A 81 -4.45 2.12 7.12
C VAL A 81 -4.87 1.51 5.78
N THR A 82 -4.77 0.20 5.67
CA THR A 82 -5.25 -0.54 4.51
C THR A 82 -6.46 -1.37 4.91
N LEU A 83 -7.55 -1.21 4.17
CA LEU A 83 -8.80 -1.93 4.36
C LEU A 83 -9.18 -2.69 3.10
N THR A 84 -9.70 -3.90 3.26
CA THR A 84 -10.40 -4.61 2.19
C THR A 84 -11.83 -4.89 2.66
N VAL A 85 -12.81 -4.34 1.95
CA VAL A 85 -14.23 -4.52 2.27
C VAL A 85 -14.96 -5.21 1.13
N ARG A 86 -15.93 -6.04 1.46
CA ARG A 86 -16.84 -6.68 0.50
C ARG A 86 -18.24 -6.14 0.68
N ILE A 87 -18.84 -5.69 -0.42
CA ILE A 87 -20.12 -4.99 -0.46
C ILE A 87 -21.03 -5.70 -1.46
N PRO A 88 -22.31 -5.88 -1.18
CA PRO A 88 -23.26 -6.37 -2.18
C PRO A 88 -23.17 -5.56 -3.47
N SER A 89 -23.05 -6.23 -4.62
CA SER A 89 -22.77 -5.58 -5.91
C SER A 89 -23.82 -4.54 -6.29
N ALA A 90 -25.08 -4.70 -5.85
CA ALA A 90 -26.14 -3.72 -6.06
C ALA A 90 -25.89 -2.39 -5.32
N LYS A 91 -25.12 -2.41 -4.21
CA LYS A 91 -24.80 -1.23 -3.38
C LYS A 91 -23.43 -0.64 -3.65
N PHE A 92 -22.70 -1.18 -4.61
CA PHE A 92 -21.31 -0.83 -4.89
C PHE A 92 -21.11 0.67 -5.14
N ASN A 93 -21.85 1.26 -6.08
CA ASN A 93 -21.68 2.67 -6.45
C ASN A 93 -22.05 3.61 -5.29
N GLU A 94 -23.15 3.34 -4.62
CA GLU A 94 -23.61 4.12 -3.45
C GLU A 94 -22.56 4.09 -2.33
N THR A 95 -22.01 2.90 -2.04
CA THR A 95 -20.99 2.73 -1.00
C THR A 95 -19.69 3.42 -1.39
N LEU A 96 -19.29 3.32 -2.67
CA LEU A 96 -18.10 3.99 -3.18
C LEU A 96 -18.19 5.52 -3.00
N ASP A 97 -19.36 6.11 -3.31
CA ASP A 97 -19.61 7.55 -3.14
C ASP A 97 -19.59 7.98 -1.67
N GLU A 98 -20.10 7.13 -0.77
CA GLU A 98 -20.03 7.40 0.67
C GLU A 98 -18.62 7.29 1.21
N ILE A 99 -17.85 6.31 0.76
CA ILE A 99 -16.44 6.14 1.16
C ILE A 99 -15.61 7.37 0.72
N ARG A 100 -15.80 7.89 -0.48
CA ARG A 100 -15.10 9.10 -0.96
C ARG A 100 -15.32 10.28 -0.02
N LYS A 101 -16.51 10.42 0.57
CA LYS A 101 -16.85 11.51 1.49
C LYS A 101 -16.19 11.38 2.87
N THR A 102 -15.63 10.23 3.21
CA THR A 102 -14.92 10.02 4.50
C THR A 102 -13.49 10.55 4.49
N ALA A 103 -12.99 10.94 3.33
CA ALA A 103 -11.64 11.42 3.11
C ALA A 103 -11.62 12.89 2.69
N ASN A 104 -10.50 13.56 2.95
CA ASN A 104 -10.30 14.94 2.52
C ASN A 104 -10.06 15.02 1.01
N ARG A 105 -9.41 14.00 0.44
CA ARG A 105 -9.08 13.93 -0.98
C ARG A 105 -8.92 12.49 -1.46
N VAL A 106 -9.41 12.21 -2.67
CA VAL A 106 -9.11 10.99 -3.42
C VAL A 106 -7.82 11.23 -4.20
N ILE A 107 -6.79 10.41 -3.96
CA ILE A 107 -5.49 10.50 -4.63
C ILE A 107 -5.52 9.68 -5.92
N VAL A 108 -5.96 8.42 -5.79
CA VAL A 108 -6.11 7.48 -6.91
C VAL A 108 -7.40 6.71 -6.71
N GLU A 109 -8.11 6.55 -7.80
CA GLU A 109 -9.27 5.67 -7.87
C GLU A 109 -9.19 4.86 -9.15
N THR A 110 -9.30 3.55 -9.02
CA THR A 110 -9.37 2.63 -10.15
C THR A 110 -10.56 1.71 -9.93
N VAL A 111 -11.51 1.72 -10.85
CA VAL A 111 -12.65 0.81 -10.85
C VAL A 111 -12.53 -0.13 -12.03
N LYS A 112 -12.58 -1.44 -11.77
CA LYS A 112 -12.57 -2.50 -12.78
C LYS A 112 -13.89 -3.26 -12.72
N SER A 113 -14.44 -3.57 -13.88
CA SER A 113 -15.66 -4.35 -14.01
C SER A 113 -15.44 -5.42 -15.06
N ASP A 114 -15.60 -6.68 -14.67
CA ASP A 114 -15.41 -7.83 -15.53
C ASP A 114 -16.78 -8.50 -15.72
N ASP A 115 -17.25 -8.61 -16.96
CA ASP A 115 -18.46 -9.34 -17.29
C ASP A 115 -18.12 -10.82 -17.45
N VAL A 116 -18.52 -11.61 -16.45
CA VAL A 116 -18.28 -13.06 -16.41
C VAL A 116 -19.53 -13.88 -16.81
N THR A 117 -20.51 -13.24 -17.43
CA THR A 117 -21.78 -13.87 -17.80
C THR A 117 -21.56 -15.06 -18.73
N GLU A 118 -20.72 -14.91 -19.75
CA GLU A 118 -20.42 -15.98 -20.70
C GLU A 118 -19.71 -17.15 -20.01
N GLU A 119 -18.69 -16.87 -19.20
CA GLU A 119 -17.98 -17.91 -18.42
C GLU A 119 -18.94 -18.65 -17.48
N PHE A 120 -19.87 -17.92 -16.85
CA PHE A 120 -20.84 -18.51 -15.95
C PHE A 120 -21.80 -19.47 -16.69
N ILE A 121 -22.31 -19.06 -17.86
CA ILE A 121 -23.19 -19.88 -18.69
C ILE A 121 -22.47 -21.15 -19.19
N ASP A 122 -21.21 -21.00 -19.60
CA ASP A 122 -20.40 -22.14 -20.06
C ASP A 122 -20.18 -23.15 -18.92
N ILE A 123 -19.83 -22.68 -17.74
CA ILE A 123 -19.69 -23.51 -16.54
C ILE A 123 -21.02 -24.27 -16.21
N GLU A 124 -22.17 -23.60 -16.33
CA GLU A 124 -23.46 -24.25 -16.11
C GLU A 124 -23.74 -25.35 -17.15
N ALA A 125 -23.40 -25.08 -18.41
CA ALA A 125 -23.56 -26.07 -19.47
C ALA A 125 -22.64 -27.29 -19.25
N GLN A 126 -21.36 -27.05 -18.89
CA GLN A 126 -20.41 -28.10 -18.55
C GLN A 126 -20.86 -28.92 -17.35
N LEU A 127 -21.34 -28.26 -16.29
CA LEU A 127 -21.86 -28.94 -15.09
C LEU A 127 -23.05 -29.85 -15.43
N LYS A 128 -23.98 -29.35 -16.24
CA LYS A 128 -25.13 -30.11 -16.72
C LYS A 128 -24.71 -31.35 -17.51
N ALA A 129 -23.76 -31.20 -18.43
CA ALA A 129 -23.24 -32.30 -19.23
C ALA A 129 -22.55 -33.38 -18.37
N LYS A 130 -21.71 -32.95 -17.40
CA LYS A 130 -21.00 -33.87 -16.49
C LYS A 130 -21.97 -34.60 -15.56
N LYS A 131 -23.02 -33.97 -15.04
CA LYS A 131 -24.06 -34.59 -14.24
C LYS A 131 -24.89 -35.62 -15.06
N ALA A 132 -25.13 -35.33 -16.34
CA ALA A 132 -25.75 -36.29 -17.24
C ALA A 132 -24.87 -37.51 -17.47
N LEU A 133 -23.55 -37.32 -17.64
CA LEU A 133 -22.58 -38.40 -17.76
C LEU A 133 -22.51 -39.27 -16.47
N GLU A 134 -22.49 -38.61 -15.31
CA GLU A 134 -22.56 -39.33 -14.02
C GLU A 134 -23.79 -40.21 -13.93
N ALA A 135 -24.96 -39.69 -14.32
CA ALA A 135 -26.19 -40.45 -14.33
C ALA A 135 -26.12 -41.67 -15.27
N GLN A 136 -25.48 -41.52 -16.44
CA GLN A 136 -25.25 -42.63 -17.36
C GLN A 136 -24.35 -43.72 -16.74
N PHE A 137 -23.22 -43.32 -16.11
CA PHE A 137 -22.37 -44.30 -15.44
C PHE A 137 -23.05 -45.00 -14.29
N LEU A 138 -23.92 -44.32 -13.54
CA LEU A 138 -24.74 -44.96 -12.51
C LEU A 138 -25.70 -46.01 -13.09
N GLU A 139 -26.31 -45.77 -14.27
CA GLU A 139 -27.16 -46.74 -14.95
C GLU A 139 -26.36 -47.94 -15.50
N ILE A 140 -25.12 -47.69 -16.00
CA ILE A 140 -24.21 -48.76 -16.44
C ILE A 140 -23.79 -49.58 -15.21
N MET A 141 -23.46 -48.96 -14.09
CA MET A 141 -23.10 -49.61 -12.84
C MET A 141 -24.20 -50.60 -12.37
N LYS A 142 -25.48 -50.22 -12.48
CA LYS A 142 -26.61 -51.09 -12.11
C LYS A 142 -26.72 -52.35 -12.99
N ARG A 143 -26.15 -52.30 -14.21
CA ARG A 143 -26.17 -53.41 -15.18
C ARG A 143 -24.86 -54.19 -15.24
N ALA A 144 -23.86 -53.85 -14.44
CA ALA A 144 -22.61 -54.56 -14.37
C ALA A 144 -22.80 -55.98 -13.85
N ASN A 145 -22.41 -56.95 -14.65
CA ASN A 145 -22.56 -58.38 -14.30
C ASN A 145 -21.30 -59.00 -13.70
N THR A 146 -20.14 -58.33 -13.90
CA THR A 146 -18.86 -58.78 -13.36
C THR A 146 -18.27 -57.76 -12.39
N VAL A 147 -17.44 -58.22 -11.46
CA VAL A 147 -16.71 -57.34 -10.54
C VAL A 147 -15.75 -56.42 -11.28
N GLU A 148 -15.15 -56.94 -12.36
CA GLU A 148 -14.21 -56.14 -13.19
C GLU A 148 -14.90 -54.98 -13.88
N ASP A 149 -16.10 -55.20 -14.48
CA ASP A 149 -16.89 -54.13 -15.09
C ASP A 149 -17.31 -53.09 -14.05
N ALA A 150 -17.77 -53.53 -12.87
CA ALA A 150 -18.16 -52.66 -11.79
C ALA A 150 -17.00 -51.79 -11.31
N LEU A 151 -15.78 -52.35 -11.16
CA LEU A 151 -14.60 -51.61 -10.77
C LEU A 151 -14.13 -50.59 -11.85
N ASN A 152 -14.28 -50.93 -13.13
CA ASN A 152 -13.98 -50.01 -14.23
C ASN A 152 -14.94 -48.82 -14.23
N VAL A 153 -16.26 -49.08 -14.11
CA VAL A 153 -17.26 -47.99 -14.02
C VAL A 153 -17.06 -47.14 -12.77
N GLN A 154 -16.73 -47.79 -11.63
CA GLN A 154 -16.45 -47.07 -10.38
C GLN A 154 -15.27 -46.06 -10.51
N ARG A 155 -14.22 -46.44 -11.23
CA ARG A 155 -13.11 -45.54 -11.51
C ARG A 155 -13.53 -44.32 -12.34
N GLN A 156 -14.29 -44.56 -13.42
CA GLN A 156 -14.83 -43.49 -14.28
C GLN A 156 -15.80 -42.59 -13.51
N LEU A 157 -16.64 -43.17 -12.66
CA LEU A 157 -17.55 -42.40 -11.80
C LEU A 157 -16.80 -41.51 -10.82
N ALA A 158 -15.72 -42.01 -10.21
CA ALA A 158 -14.89 -41.21 -9.30
C ALA A 158 -14.21 -40.03 -10.02
N GLU A 159 -13.73 -40.27 -11.26
CA GLU A 159 -13.15 -39.20 -12.09
C GLU A 159 -14.18 -38.11 -12.43
N VAL A 160 -15.34 -38.50 -12.94
CA VAL A 160 -16.42 -37.55 -13.29
C VAL A 160 -16.93 -36.78 -12.07
N ARG A 161 -17.00 -37.39 -10.90
CA ARG A 161 -17.36 -36.70 -9.64
C ARG A 161 -16.33 -35.68 -9.26
N GLY A 162 -15.03 -36.00 -9.39
CA GLY A 162 -13.96 -35.03 -9.14
C GLY A 162 -14.03 -33.84 -10.09
N GLU A 163 -14.41 -34.04 -11.36
CA GLU A 163 -14.62 -32.94 -12.31
C GLU A 163 -15.85 -32.10 -11.93
N ILE A 164 -16.97 -32.74 -11.55
CA ILE A 164 -18.18 -32.04 -11.09
C ILE A 164 -17.86 -31.14 -9.91
N GLU A 165 -17.14 -31.63 -8.90
CA GLU A 165 -16.75 -30.86 -7.73
C GLU A 165 -15.91 -29.64 -8.09
N LYS A 166 -14.96 -29.77 -9.04
CA LYS A 166 -14.16 -28.67 -9.54
C LYS A 166 -15.00 -27.57 -10.22
N ILE A 167 -15.92 -28.03 -11.10
CA ILE A 167 -16.82 -27.13 -11.86
C ILE A 167 -17.78 -26.42 -10.89
N GLU A 168 -18.35 -27.11 -9.93
CA GLU A 168 -19.22 -26.54 -8.90
C GLU A 168 -18.45 -25.54 -8.02
N GLY A 169 -17.18 -25.83 -7.68
CA GLY A 169 -16.30 -24.93 -6.97
C GLY A 169 -16.08 -23.63 -7.74
N ARG A 170 -15.79 -23.73 -9.05
CA ARG A 170 -15.63 -22.57 -9.93
C ARG A 170 -16.93 -21.77 -10.06
N LYS A 171 -18.06 -22.43 -10.23
CA LYS A 171 -19.37 -21.78 -10.27
C LYS A 171 -19.62 -20.96 -9.02
N ARG A 172 -19.50 -21.59 -7.83
CA ARG A 172 -19.67 -20.90 -6.53
C ARG A 172 -18.73 -19.70 -6.36
N PHE A 173 -17.49 -19.81 -6.84
CA PHE A 173 -16.54 -18.72 -6.80
C PHE A 173 -17.02 -17.52 -7.64
N LEU A 174 -17.48 -17.75 -8.89
CA LEU A 174 -17.99 -16.67 -9.74
C LEU A 174 -19.28 -16.07 -9.18
N GLU A 175 -20.18 -16.88 -8.68
CA GLU A 175 -21.41 -16.42 -8.02
C GLU A 175 -21.10 -15.50 -6.84
N ASN A 176 -20.14 -15.90 -6.00
CA ASN A 176 -19.72 -15.10 -4.87
C ASN A 176 -19.05 -13.78 -5.30
N GLN A 177 -18.23 -13.81 -6.34
CA GLN A 177 -17.60 -12.59 -6.88
C GLN A 177 -18.59 -11.63 -7.54
N ALA A 178 -19.59 -12.16 -8.25
CA ALA A 178 -20.64 -11.34 -8.85
C ALA A 178 -21.63 -10.78 -7.82
N SER A 179 -21.87 -11.52 -6.74
CA SER A 179 -22.77 -11.11 -5.66
C SER A 179 -22.14 -10.01 -4.76
N PHE A 180 -20.83 -10.07 -4.55
CA PHE A 180 -20.10 -9.13 -3.71
C PHE A 180 -18.94 -8.49 -4.46
N SER A 181 -18.95 -7.18 -4.54
CA SER A 181 -17.83 -6.37 -5.04
C SER A 181 -16.79 -6.17 -3.96
N THR A 182 -15.53 -6.07 -4.37
CA THR A 182 -14.40 -5.84 -3.46
C THR A 182 -13.90 -4.41 -3.60
N ILE A 183 -13.78 -3.68 -2.50
CA ILE A 183 -13.18 -2.35 -2.44
C ILE A 183 -11.95 -2.43 -1.55
N LYS A 184 -10.78 -2.18 -2.14
CA LYS A 184 -9.51 -2.02 -1.44
C LYS A 184 -9.27 -0.55 -1.21
N ILE A 185 -9.03 -0.17 0.04
CA ILE A 185 -8.90 1.22 0.45
C ILE A 185 -7.57 1.37 1.18
N ARG A 186 -6.78 2.31 0.73
CA ARG A 186 -5.56 2.75 1.41
C ARG A 186 -5.76 4.18 1.88
N LEU A 187 -5.85 4.36 3.18
CA LEU A 187 -5.91 5.64 3.86
C LEU A 187 -4.51 6.07 4.25
N GLN A 188 -4.17 7.32 4.02
CA GLN A 188 -2.90 7.88 4.48
C GLN A 188 -3.11 9.30 4.99
N THR A 189 -2.32 9.71 5.99
CA THR A 189 -2.29 11.11 6.40
C THR A 189 -1.75 11.98 5.27
N PRO A 190 -2.21 13.23 5.14
CA PRO A 190 -1.59 14.19 4.25
C PRO A 190 -0.08 14.18 4.46
N ALA A 191 0.71 14.27 3.38
CA ALA A 191 2.10 14.60 3.54
C ALA A 191 2.09 15.88 4.37
N ALA A 192 2.62 15.82 5.60
CA ALA A 192 2.80 17.03 6.36
C ALA A 192 3.52 17.97 5.40
N PHE A 193 2.76 18.86 4.80
CA PHE A 193 3.37 20.06 4.27
C PHE A 193 4.08 20.57 5.51
N SER A 194 5.38 20.44 5.51
CA SER A 194 6.20 21.22 6.42
C SER A 194 5.86 22.65 6.06
N ALA A 195 4.65 23.06 6.48
CA ALA A 195 4.26 24.43 6.45
C ALA A 195 5.34 25.10 7.27
N ASN A 196 6.14 25.88 6.60
CA ASN A 196 7.36 26.55 7.03
C ASN A 196 7.29 27.31 8.38
N SER A 197 6.21 27.21 9.13
CA SER A 197 6.09 27.87 10.43
C SER A 197 6.68 27.06 11.59
N SER A 198 6.46 25.73 11.66
CA SER A 198 7.10 24.90 12.68
C SER A 198 8.53 24.50 12.26
N GLY A 199 8.78 24.36 10.95
CA GLY A 199 10.10 24.05 10.42
C GLY A 199 11.10 25.17 10.59
N PHE A 200 10.70 26.45 10.55
CA PHE A 200 11.61 27.56 10.77
C PHE A 200 12.07 27.62 12.24
N PHE A 201 11.14 27.60 13.19
CA PHE A 201 11.50 27.63 14.61
C PHE A 201 12.20 26.36 15.06
N TYR A 202 11.83 25.19 14.52
CA TYR A 202 12.54 23.94 14.79
C TYR A 202 13.96 23.95 14.19
N ARG A 203 14.13 24.41 12.95
CA ARG A 203 15.45 24.58 12.32
C ARG A 203 16.27 25.66 13.02
N LEU A 204 15.64 26.74 13.47
CA LEU A 204 16.29 27.78 14.24
C LEU A 204 16.78 27.25 15.61
N GLY A 205 15.91 26.49 16.31
CA GLY A 205 16.27 25.82 17.57
C GLY A 205 17.40 24.81 17.37
N GLN A 206 17.33 24.02 16.32
CA GLN A 206 18.37 23.04 15.96
C GLN A 206 19.67 23.74 15.54
N SER A 207 19.59 24.84 14.80
CA SER A 207 20.77 25.66 14.41
C SER A 207 21.38 26.36 15.61
N ILE A 208 20.60 26.83 16.57
CA ILE A 208 21.07 27.39 17.84
C ILE A 208 21.75 26.30 18.68
N GLY A 209 21.14 25.10 18.78
CA GLY A 209 21.74 23.96 19.48
C GLY A 209 23.05 23.51 18.86
N ASN A 210 23.10 23.34 17.56
CA ASN A 210 24.30 22.96 16.82
C ASN A 210 25.37 24.10 16.89
N GLY A 211 24.95 25.39 16.88
CA GLY A 211 25.83 26.51 17.06
C GLY A 211 26.45 26.55 18.46
N PHE A 212 25.69 26.20 19.48
CA PHE A 212 26.19 26.14 20.84
C PHE A 212 27.17 24.96 21.04
N ASP A 213 26.86 23.79 20.49
CA ASP A 213 27.77 22.64 20.50
C ASP A 213 29.07 22.95 19.73
N PHE A 214 28.97 23.62 18.59
CA PHE A 214 30.14 24.07 17.84
C PHE A 214 31.00 25.06 18.65
N ALA A 215 30.36 26.03 19.33
CA ALA A 215 31.05 26.99 20.19
C ALA A 215 31.75 26.32 21.37
N LEU A 216 31.07 25.35 22.04
CA LEU A 216 31.67 24.57 23.12
C LEU A 216 32.84 23.71 22.61
N ASN A 217 32.69 23.03 21.50
CA ASN A 217 33.76 22.22 20.92
C ASN A 217 34.96 23.13 20.47
N PHE A 218 34.68 24.32 19.96
CA PHE A 218 35.73 25.29 19.59
C PHE A 218 36.50 25.74 20.83
N ILE A 219 35.81 26.09 21.93
CA ILE A 219 36.45 26.49 23.18
C ILE A 219 37.29 25.34 23.74
N LEU A 220 36.74 24.08 23.75
CA LEU A 220 37.49 22.91 24.19
C LEU A 220 38.71 22.63 23.32
N ALA A 221 38.62 22.81 22.00
CA ALA A 221 39.74 22.67 21.10
C ALA A 221 40.82 23.74 21.36
N LEU A 222 40.42 25.00 21.63
CA LEU A 222 41.31 26.09 21.97
C LEU A 222 42.04 25.85 23.30
N VAL A 223 41.33 25.38 24.33
CA VAL A 223 41.93 25.02 25.61
C VAL A 223 42.89 23.84 25.44
N THR A 224 42.50 22.80 24.68
CA THR A 224 43.37 21.67 24.41
C THR A 224 44.62 22.09 23.63
N PHE A 225 44.49 22.98 22.66
CA PHE A 225 45.62 23.57 21.92
C PHE A 225 46.57 24.32 22.83
N LEU A 226 46.05 25.19 23.73
CA LEU A 226 46.85 25.92 24.71
C LEU A 226 47.61 24.99 25.65
N ILE A 227 46.94 23.95 26.15
CA ILE A 227 47.57 22.93 27.02
C ILE A 227 48.65 22.17 26.25
N SER A 228 48.39 21.79 24.99
CA SER A 228 49.31 21.05 24.15
C SER A 228 50.57 21.85 23.79
N ILE A 229 50.46 23.19 23.64
CA ILE A 229 51.61 24.04 23.31
C ILE A 229 52.46 24.35 24.53
N LEU A 230 51.93 24.25 25.75
CA LEU A 230 52.59 24.59 27.00
C LEU A 230 53.90 23.82 27.22
N PRO A 231 54.00 22.49 27.05
CA PRO A 231 55.27 21.77 27.17
C PRO A 231 56.28 22.20 26.11
N PHE A 232 55.81 22.55 24.89
CA PHE A 232 56.68 22.98 23.81
C PHE A 232 57.29 24.39 24.08
N VAL A 233 56.45 25.31 24.57
CA VAL A 233 56.90 26.65 24.99
C VAL A 233 57.91 26.54 26.15
N LEU A 234 57.62 25.66 27.14
CA LEU A 234 58.50 25.45 28.29
C LEU A 234 59.84 24.89 27.85
N PHE A 235 59.85 23.95 26.89
CA PHE A 235 61.07 23.33 26.36
C PHE A 235 61.94 24.29 25.55
N ILE A 236 61.35 25.31 24.88
CA ILE A 236 62.08 26.33 24.13
C ILE A 236 62.41 27.52 25.03
N ALA A 237 61.48 28.00 25.84
CA ALA A 237 61.69 29.22 26.68
C ALA A 237 62.72 28.98 27.78
N LEU A 238 62.78 27.75 28.34
CA LEU A 238 63.70 27.43 29.44
C LEU A 238 65.18 27.53 29.01
N PRO A 239 65.64 26.93 27.91
CA PRO A 239 67.00 27.07 27.46
C PRO A 239 67.32 28.49 27.02
N ILE A 240 66.39 29.21 26.34
CA ILE A 240 66.58 30.61 25.97
C ILE A 240 66.74 31.46 27.24
N TYR A 241 65.90 31.29 28.26
CA TYR A 241 66.02 32.01 29.54
C TYR A 241 67.33 31.72 30.21
N LEU A 242 67.81 30.47 30.22
CA LEU A 242 69.10 30.12 30.77
C LEU A 242 70.28 30.79 30.03
N VAL A 243 70.22 30.82 28.70
CA VAL A 243 71.23 31.48 27.85
C VAL A 243 71.27 33.00 28.14
N VAL A 244 70.07 33.63 28.12
CA VAL A 244 69.98 35.10 28.37
C VAL A 244 70.43 35.39 29.79
N ARG A 245 70.06 34.62 30.80
CA ARG A 245 70.52 34.83 32.20
C ARG A 245 72.02 34.59 32.33
N TYR A 246 72.57 33.61 31.56
CA TYR A 246 74.01 33.37 31.53
C TYR A 246 74.78 34.58 30.97
N PHE A 247 74.30 35.15 29.85
CA PHE A 247 74.89 36.35 29.23
C PHE A 247 74.79 37.60 30.14
N TRP A 248 73.61 37.81 30.76
CA TRP A 248 73.41 38.91 31.71
C TRP A 248 74.36 38.83 32.91
N LYS A 249 74.48 37.64 33.48
CA LYS A 249 75.36 37.39 34.62
C LYS A 249 76.81 37.57 34.22
N LYS A 250 77.18 37.26 33.00
CA LYS A 250 78.56 37.51 32.48
C LYS A 250 78.79 38.95 32.26
N GLN A 251 77.88 39.79 31.76
CA GLN A 251 78.00 41.22 31.60
C GLN A 251 78.10 41.96 32.94
N TYR A 252 77.33 41.57 33.93
CA TYR A 252 77.40 42.17 35.25
C TYR A 252 78.77 41.91 35.92
N ARG A 253 79.32 40.71 35.72
CA ARG A 253 80.65 40.42 36.22
C ARG A 253 81.74 41.21 35.54
N GLN A 254 81.62 41.54 34.25
CA GLN A 254 82.59 42.38 33.55
C GLN A 254 82.49 43.84 33.93
N LYS A 255 81.31 44.41 34.17
CA LYS A 255 81.12 45.78 34.65
C LYS A 255 81.71 45.97 36.05
N SER A 256 81.49 45.08 36.97
CA SER A 256 82.04 45.14 38.31
C SER A 256 83.60 45.04 38.32
N ALA A 257 84.15 44.23 37.40
CA ALA A 257 85.63 44.12 37.32
C ALA A 257 86.24 45.38 36.71
N ILE A 258 85.60 46.06 35.78
CA ILE A 258 86.07 47.35 35.17
C ILE A 258 85.93 48.47 36.22
N GLU A 259 84.82 48.53 37.01
CA GLU A 259 84.68 49.55 38.08
C GLU A 259 85.74 49.40 39.16
N ILE A 260 86.06 48.15 39.60
CA ILE A 260 87.11 47.86 40.55
C ILE A 260 88.48 48.29 40.00
N ALA A 261 88.78 47.95 38.73
CA ALA A 261 90.02 48.33 38.08
C ALA A 261 90.17 49.90 37.89
N GLN A 262 89.08 50.62 37.65
CA GLN A 262 89.06 52.08 37.54
C GLN A 262 89.16 52.73 38.93
N ALA A 263 88.66 52.13 40.00
CA ALA A 263 88.81 52.66 41.38
C ALA A 263 90.26 52.51 41.85
N GLU A 264 90.98 51.42 41.52
CA GLU A 264 92.39 51.24 41.86
C GLU A 264 93.30 52.21 41.11
N LEU A 265 92.99 52.58 39.85
CA LEU A 265 93.77 53.58 39.08
C LEU A 265 93.56 55.03 39.57
N LYS A 266 92.49 55.31 40.31
CA LYS A 266 92.16 56.63 40.82
C LYS A 266 92.73 56.90 42.25
N SER A 267 93.22 55.82 42.89
CA SER A 267 93.78 55.87 44.24
C SER A 267 95.33 55.93 44.25
N LYS A 268 95.95 55.97 43.08
CA LYS A 268 97.40 56.21 42.87
C LYS A 268 97.65 57.60 42.29
#